data_a436b73bfb38fcd6b12a2e2d68f800f7
#
_entry.id   a436b73bfb38fcd6b12a2e2d68f800f7
#
_cell.length_a   1.000
_cell.length_b   1.000
_cell.length_c   1.000
_cell.angle_alpha   90.00
_cell.angle_beta   90.00
_cell.angle_gamma   90.00
#
_symmetry.space_group_name_H-M   'P 1'
#
loop_
_entity.id
_entity.type
_entity.pdbx_description
1 polymer ?
#
loop_
_entity_poly.entity_id
_entity_poly.type
_entity_poly.pdbx_seq_one_letter_code
_entity_poly.pdbx_strand_id
1 'polypeptide(L)'
;MILASVKEDFYLNFIKDDRYLWLLDGLKTTLIITVFAVIVGLIIGFLVAIIRSAHDKSGSFKILNAICRVYLTVIRGTPTMIQLLIMNFVIFGAVSINKIIVGGLAFGINSGAYVAEIVRSGIMSIDQGQTEAGRSLGLNFSQTMRLIIIPQAFKN
;
A
#
# COMPACT_ATOMS: atom_id res chain seq x y z
N MET A 1 43.34 18.72 -11.04
CA MET A 1 42.41 18.85 -12.18
C MET A 1 41.05 18.18 -11.88
N ILE A 2 40.96 16.89 -11.57
CA ILE A 2 39.68 16.18 -11.30
C ILE A 2 38.93 16.74 -10.08
N LEU A 3 39.61 17.04 -8.96
CA LEU A 3 38.98 17.60 -7.74
C LEU A 3 38.45 19.04 -7.92
N ALA A 4 39.05 19.83 -8.80
CA ALA A 4 38.56 21.17 -9.14
C ALA A 4 37.28 21.06 -9.99
N SER A 5 37.24 20.13 -10.95
CA SER A 5 36.06 19.84 -11.76
C SER A 5 34.88 19.38 -10.90
N VAL A 6 35.11 18.46 -9.95
CA VAL A 6 34.05 18.00 -9.02
C VAL A 6 33.47 19.12 -8.15
N LYS A 7 34.30 20.05 -7.69
CA LYS A 7 33.81 21.22 -6.93
C LYS A 7 32.99 22.17 -7.78
N GLU A 8 33.43 22.45 -9.00
CA GLU A 8 32.69 23.26 -9.96
C GLU A 8 31.36 22.61 -10.36
N ASP A 9 31.37 21.32 -10.65
CA ASP A 9 30.14 20.57 -10.99
C ASP A 9 29.17 20.54 -9.80
N PHE A 10 29.66 20.36 -8.58
CA PHE A 10 28.82 20.41 -7.39
C PHE A 10 28.20 21.81 -7.21
N TYR A 11 29.01 22.88 -7.33
CA TYR A 11 28.52 24.25 -7.22
C TYR A 11 27.48 24.56 -8.28
N LEU A 12 27.75 24.20 -9.54
CA LEU A 12 26.85 24.44 -10.68
C LEU A 12 25.53 23.67 -10.57
N ASN A 13 25.56 22.44 -10.05
CA ASN A 13 24.37 21.59 -10.00
C ASN A 13 23.51 21.79 -8.75
N PHE A 14 24.11 22.22 -7.63
CA PHE A 14 23.40 22.28 -6.35
C PHE A 14 23.29 23.69 -5.76
N ILE A 15 24.30 24.54 -5.97
CA ILE A 15 24.37 25.84 -5.27
C ILE A 15 23.95 26.98 -6.19
N LYS A 16 24.42 26.98 -7.44
CA LYS A 16 24.13 28.04 -8.40
C LYS A 16 22.62 28.14 -8.63
N ASP A 17 22.11 29.38 -8.65
CA ASP A 17 20.69 29.70 -8.86
C ASP A 17 19.77 29.04 -7.81
N ASP A 18 20.27 28.80 -6.59
CA ASP A 18 19.53 28.19 -5.48
C ASP A 18 18.87 26.83 -5.83
N ARG A 19 19.52 26.05 -6.70
CA ARG A 19 18.99 24.77 -7.20
C ARG A 19 18.69 23.74 -6.10
N TYR A 20 19.36 23.82 -4.94
CA TYR A 20 19.03 23.01 -3.78
C TYR A 20 17.58 23.19 -3.30
N LEU A 21 16.97 24.36 -3.55
CA LEU A 21 15.55 24.59 -3.21
C LEU A 21 14.63 23.69 -4.04
N TRP A 22 14.97 23.43 -5.29
CA TRP A 22 14.21 22.50 -6.15
C TRP A 22 14.27 21.06 -5.61
N LEU A 23 15.42 20.66 -5.05
CA LEU A 23 15.57 19.37 -4.41
C LEU A 23 14.74 19.28 -3.14
N LEU A 24 14.70 20.35 -2.33
CA LEU A 24 13.87 20.42 -1.14
C LEU A 24 12.38 20.39 -1.49
N ASP A 25 11.95 21.10 -2.51
CA ASP A 25 10.56 21.06 -3.00
C ASP A 25 10.18 19.67 -3.54
N GLY A 26 11.09 19.04 -4.27
CA GLY A 26 10.92 17.67 -4.72
C GLY A 26 10.81 16.69 -3.57
N LEU A 27 11.68 16.82 -2.55
CA LEU A 27 11.63 16.01 -1.33
C LEU A 27 10.30 16.18 -0.58
N LYS A 28 9.87 17.44 -0.37
CA LYS A 28 8.58 17.76 0.24
C LYS A 28 7.43 17.12 -0.49
N THR A 29 7.39 17.25 -1.82
CA THR A 29 6.36 16.64 -2.67
C THR A 29 6.35 15.12 -2.54
N THR A 30 7.53 14.50 -2.56
CA THR A 30 7.69 13.05 -2.38
C THR A 30 7.15 12.59 -1.04
N LEU A 31 7.48 13.30 0.05
CA LEU A 31 6.99 12.97 1.40
C LEU A 31 5.46 13.08 1.49
N ILE A 32 4.86 14.12 0.90
CA ILE A 32 3.40 14.30 0.87
C ILE A 32 2.73 13.13 0.13
N ILE A 33 3.23 12.80 -1.06
CA ILE A 33 2.71 11.67 -1.86
C ILE A 33 2.86 10.35 -1.07
N THR A 34 4.01 10.14 -0.43
CA THR A 34 4.29 8.92 0.34
C THR A 34 3.33 8.77 1.51
N VAL A 35 3.15 9.81 2.33
CA VAL A 35 2.22 9.75 3.48
C VAL A 35 0.79 9.48 3.00
N PHE A 36 0.35 10.17 1.96
CA PHE A 36 -0.97 9.95 1.38
C PHE A 36 -1.13 8.53 0.84
N ALA A 37 -0.16 8.03 0.07
CA ALA A 37 -0.15 6.67 -0.47
C ALA A 37 -0.16 5.60 0.63
N VAL A 38 0.60 5.80 1.71
CA VAL A 38 0.63 4.89 2.87
C VAL A 38 -0.75 4.82 3.53
N ILE A 39 -1.39 5.96 3.78
CA ILE A 39 -2.73 5.99 4.40
C ILE A 39 -3.75 5.25 3.51
N VAL A 40 -3.81 5.58 2.23
CA VAL A 40 -4.71 4.93 1.27
C VAL A 40 -4.39 3.43 1.16
N GLY A 41 -3.11 3.08 1.06
CA GLY A 41 -2.64 1.70 0.96
C GLY A 41 -2.99 0.86 2.19
N LEU A 42 -2.83 1.41 3.39
CA LEU A 42 -3.24 0.73 4.62
C LEU A 42 -4.75 0.50 4.66
N ILE A 43 -5.56 1.51 4.35
CA ILE A 43 -7.02 1.39 4.36
C ILE A 43 -7.47 0.29 3.38
N ILE A 44 -7.04 0.36 2.13
CA ILE A 44 -7.39 -0.62 1.10
C ILE A 44 -6.85 -2.00 1.48
N GLY A 45 -5.59 -2.08 1.89
CA GLY A 45 -4.92 -3.33 2.23
C GLY A 45 -5.60 -4.09 3.36
N PHE A 46 -5.92 -3.40 4.45
CA PHE A 46 -6.65 -4.02 5.58
C PHE A 46 -8.05 -4.47 5.17
N LEU A 47 -8.81 -3.66 4.43
CA LEU A 47 -10.15 -4.04 3.96
C LEU A 47 -10.10 -5.30 3.09
N VAL A 48 -9.19 -5.36 2.13
CA VAL A 48 -9.01 -6.51 1.25
C VAL A 48 -8.57 -7.75 2.04
N ALA A 49 -7.61 -7.59 2.96
CA ALA A 49 -7.13 -8.69 3.80
C ALA A 49 -8.25 -9.29 4.67
N ILE A 50 -9.08 -8.44 5.29
CA ILE A 50 -10.21 -8.89 6.12
C ILE A 50 -11.23 -9.67 5.28
N ILE A 51 -11.63 -9.13 4.11
CA ILE A 51 -12.59 -9.80 3.22
C ILE A 51 -12.07 -11.17 2.78
N ARG A 52 -10.82 -11.25 2.36
CA ARG A 52 -10.19 -12.49 1.91
C ARG A 52 -10.03 -13.51 3.04
N SER A 53 -9.54 -13.07 4.19
CA SER A 53 -9.37 -13.94 5.37
C SER A 53 -10.71 -14.46 5.89
N ALA A 54 -11.77 -13.65 5.86
CA ALA A 54 -13.11 -14.08 6.23
C ALA A 54 -13.65 -15.12 5.24
N HIS A 55 -13.40 -14.92 3.93
CA HIS A 55 -13.77 -15.90 2.92
C HIS A 55 -13.03 -17.23 3.10
N ASP A 56 -11.73 -17.19 3.29
CA ASP A 56 -10.90 -18.40 3.44
C ASP A 56 -11.29 -19.22 4.69
N LYS A 57 -11.78 -18.56 5.76
CA LYS A 57 -12.18 -19.22 7.02
C LYS A 57 -13.66 -19.65 7.09
N SER A 58 -14.57 -18.94 6.44
CA SER A 58 -16.02 -19.15 6.58
C SER A 58 -16.76 -19.37 5.28
N GLY A 59 -16.10 -19.24 4.13
CA GLY A 59 -16.75 -19.27 2.80
C GLY A 59 -17.65 -18.07 2.52
N SER A 60 -17.69 -17.06 3.40
CA SER A 60 -18.52 -15.87 3.28
C SER A 60 -17.95 -14.89 2.23
N PHE A 61 -18.79 -13.92 1.79
CA PHE A 61 -18.35 -12.82 0.91
C PHE A 61 -17.79 -13.28 -0.46
N LYS A 62 -18.35 -14.32 -1.08
CA LYS A 62 -17.85 -14.88 -2.36
C LYS A 62 -17.63 -13.84 -3.44
N ILE A 63 -18.60 -12.94 -3.67
CA ILE A 63 -18.53 -11.90 -4.70
C ILE A 63 -17.45 -10.88 -4.37
N LEU A 64 -17.39 -10.37 -3.13
CA LEU A 64 -16.36 -9.44 -2.70
C LEU A 64 -14.96 -10.06 -2.80
N ASN A 65 -14.83 -11.32 -2.42
CA ASN A 65 -13.55 -12.04 -2.55
C ASN A 65 -13.12 -12.17 -4.02
N ALA A 66 -14.07 -12.42 -4.94
CA ALA A 66 -13.77 -12.44 -6.38
C ALA A 66 -13.25 -11.08 -6.87
N ILE A 67 -13.90 -9.97 -6.48
CA ILE A 67 -13.45 -8.61 -6.79
C ILE A 67 -12.06 -8.35 -6.22
N CYS A 68 -11.82 -8.70 -4.96
CA CYS A 68 -10.51 -8.56 -4.33
C CYS A 68 -9.42 -9.37 -5.07
N ARG A 69 -9.74 -10.58 -5.52
CA ARG A 69 -8.80 -11.40 -6.30
C ARG A 69 -8.44 -10.75 -7.63
N VAL A 70 -9.43 -10.22 -8.37
CA VAL A 70 -9.18 -9.49 -9.62
C VAL A 70 -8.29 -8.28 -9.36
N TYR A 71 -8.62 -7.47 -8.34
CA TYR A 71 -7.80 -6.34 -7.93
C TYR A 71 -6.34 -6.73 -7.67
N LEU A 72 -6.11 -7.74 -6.83
CA LEU A 72 -4.75 -8.20 -6.50
C LEU A 72 -4.01 -8.75 -7.73
N THR A 73 -4.69 -9.50 -8.59
CA THR A 73 -4.09 -10.05 -9.81
C THR A 73 -3.69 -8.95 -10.78
N VAL A 74 -4.55 -7.97 -11.02
CA VAL A 74 -4.27 -6.86 -11.94
C VAL A 74 -3.16 -5.98 -11.39
N ILE A 75 -3.27 -5.53 -10.14
CA ILE A 75 -2.33 -4.56 -9.56
C ILE A 75 -0.95 -5.17 -9.36
N ARG A 76 -0.86 -6.41 -8.89
CA ARG A 76 0.44 -7.08 -8.68
C ARG A 76 1.01 -7.69 -9.97
N GLY A 77 0.18 -7.90 -10.98
CA GLY A 77 0.57 -8.44 -12.29
C GLY A 77 0.99 -7.38 -13.31
N THR A 78 0.86 -6.08 -12.98
CA THR A 78 1.22 -4.99 -13.90
C THR A 78 2.27 -4.08 -13.30
N PRO A 79 3.19 -3.51 -14.12
CA PRO A 79 4.20 -2.58 -13.61
C PRO A 79 3.60 -1.30 -13.02
N THR A 80 4.06 -0.88 -11.85
CA THR A 80 3.58 0.32 -11.15
C THR A 80 3.65 1.58 -12.02
N MET A 81 4.69 1.70 -12.85
CA MET A 81 4.85 2.83 -13.78
C MET A 81 3.69 2.92 -14.78
N ILE A 82 3.26 1.78 -15.32
CA ILE A 82 2.12 1.73 -16.25
C ILE A 82 0.83 2.13 -15.54
N GLN A 83 0.63 1.67 -14.30
CA GLN A 83 -0.53 2.07 -13.49
C GLN A 83 -0.56 3.59 -13.27
N LEU A 84 0.58 4.20 -12.95
CA LEU A 84 0.70 5.64 -12.77
C LEU A 84 0.37 6.40 -14.07
N LEU A 85 0.87 5.93 -15.22
CA LEU A 85 0.56 6.53 -16.51
C LEU A 85 -0.94 6.42 -16.86
N ILE A 86 -1.55 5.26 -16.65
CA ILE A 86 -3.00 5.05 -16.85
C ILE A 86 -3.80 6.00 -15.95
N MET A 87 -3.46 6.08 -14.66
CA MET A 87 -4.14 6.97 -13.73
C MET A 87 -4.03 8.43 -14.19
N ASN A 88 -2.84 8.88 -14.56
CA ASN A 88 -2.61 10.28 -14.91
C ASN A 88 -3.17 10.67 -16.28
N PHE A 89 -3.04 9.83 -17.30
CA PHE A 89 -3.36 10.20 -18.69
C PHE A 89 -4.71 9.65 -19.18
N VAL A 90 -5.16 8.51 -18.64
CA VAL A 90 -6.41 7.89 -19.09
C VAL A 90 -7.55 8.22 -18.13
N ILE A 91 -7.37 7.96 -16.83
CA ILE A 91 -8.45 8.12 -15.86
C ILE A 91 -8.67 9.59 -15.52
N PHE A 92 -7.60 10.32 -15.24
CA PHE A 92 -7.65 11.74 -14.86
C PHE A 92 -7.18 12.70 -15.96
N GLY A 93 -6.95 12.20 -17.18
CA GLY A 93 -6.41 13.01 -18.28
C GLY A 93 -7.32 14.15 -18.73
N ALA A 94 -8.64 13.98 -18.62
CA ALA A 94 -9.63 14.99 -18.97
C ALA A 94 -10.03 15.90 -17.78
N VAL A 95 -9.50 15.65 -16.57
CA VAL A 95 -9.87 16.38 -15.36
C VAL A 95 -8.67 17.16 -14.83
N SER A 96 -8.88 18.45 -14.55
CA SER A 96 -7.85 19.29 -13.91
C SER A 96 -7.75 18.97 -12.41
N ILE A 97 -7.02 17.89 -12.10
CA ILE A 97 -6.77 17.44 -10.72
C ILE A 97 -5.28 17.61 -10.36
N ASN A 98 -5.01 17.88 -9.09
CA ASN A 98 -3.64 17.99 -8.61
C ASN A 98 -2.90 16.65 -8.77
N LYS A 99 -1.74 16.69 -9.44
CA LYS A 99 -0.90 15.50 -9.73
C LYS A 99 -0.41 14.79 -8.46
N ILE A 100 -0.30 15.50 -7.34
CA ILE A 100 0.01 14.91 -6.04
C ILE A 100 -1.10 13.92 -5.61
N ILE A 101 -2.35 14.28 -5.83
CA ILE A 101 -3.50 13.41 -5.53
C ILE A 101 -3.49 12.18 -6.44
N VAL A 102 -3.27 12.39 -7.74
CA VAL A 102 -3.19 11.28 -8.71
C VAL A 102 -2.07 10.31 -8.35
N GLY A 103 -0.87 10.84 -8.05
CA GLY A 103 0.27 10.04 -7.61
C GLY A 103 -0.01 9.29 -6.31
N GLY A 104 -0.55 9.98 -5.30
CA GLY A 104 -0.91 9.38 -4.02
C GLY A 104 -1.95 8.26 -4.15
N LEU A 105 -2.97 8.44 -4.99
CA LEU A 105 -3.96 7.40 -5.29
C LEU A 105 -3.33 6.21 -6.03
N ALA A 106 -2.53 6.46 -7.08
CA ALA A 106 -1.89 5.40 -7.85
C ALA A 106 -0.97 4.54 -6.98
N PHE A 107 -0.07 5.18 -6.21
CA PHE A 107 0.81 4.48 -5.29
C PHE A 107 0.06 3.85 -4.12
N GLY A 108 -1.00 4.49 -3.61
CA GLY A 108 -1.84 3.94 -2.55
C GLY A 108 -2.59 2.68 -2.98
N ILE A 109 -3.19 2.68 -4.17
CA ILE A 109 -3.85 1.49 -4.74
C ILE A 109 -2.82 0.38 -4.97
N ASN A 110 -1.64 0.70 -5.50
CA ASN A 110 -0.57 -0.27 -5.68
C ASN A 110 -0.10 -0.85 -4.33
N SER A 111 0.26 -0.01 -3.38
CA SER A 111 0.71 -0.41 -2.03
C SER A 111 -0.34 -1.23 -1.29
N GLY A 112 -1.62 -0.88 -1.42
CA GLY A 112 -2.73 -1.60 -0.81
C GLY A 112 -2.81 -3.07 -1.21
N ALA A 113 -2.45 -3.39 -2.45
CA ALA A 113 -2.42 -4.79 -2.90
C ALA A 113 -1.31 -5.61 -2.20
N TYR A 114 -0.16 -5.02 -1.94
CA TYR A 114 0.91 -5.67 -1.19
C TYR A 114 0.59 -5.77 0.29
N VAL A 115 0.10 -4.69 0.90
CA VAL A 115 -0.36 -4.69 2.31
C VAL A 115 -1.42 -5.75 2.54
N ALA A 116 -2.40 -5.88 1.63
CA ALA A 116 -3.44 -6.90 1.73
C ALA A 116 -2.87 -8.31 1.80
N GLU A 117 -1.87 -8.62 0.98
CA GLU A 117 -1.27 -9.94 0.97
C GLU A 117 -0.40 -10.19 2.21
N ILE A 118 0.36 -9.19 2.66
CA ILE A 118 1.17 -9.28 3.88
C ILE A 118 0.27 -9.54 5.10
N VAL A 119 -0.77 -8.73 5.26
CA VAL A 119 -1.71 -8.87 6.39
C VAL A 119 -2.44 -10.22 6.33
N ARG A 120 -2.91 -10.64 5.14
CA ARG A 120 -3.56 -11.94 4.96
C ARG A 120 -2.60 -13.09 5.30
N SER A 121 -1.37 -13.02 4.83
CA SER A 121 -0.33 -14.02 5.11
C SER A 121 -0.06 -14.12 6.61
N GLY A 122 0.09 -12.99 7.31
CA GLY A 122 0.23 -12.95 8.77
C GLY A 122 -0.94 -13.60 9.51
N ILE A 123 -2.19 -13.31 9.10
CA ILE A 123 -3.38 -13.94 9.69
C ILE A 123 -3.41 -15.45 9.42
N MET A 124 -3.04 -15.87 8.23
CA MET A 124 -3.07 -17.28 7.84
C MET A 124 -1.91 -18.10 8.41
N SER A 125 -0.84 -17.46 8.87
CA SER A 125 0.30 -18.13 9.53
C SER A 125 -0.02 -18.60 10.95
N ILE A 126 -1.13 -18.12 11.55
CA ILE A 126 -1.54 -18.52 12.89
C ILE A 126 -2.22 -19.90 12.84
N ASP A 127 -1.77 -20.80 13.72
CA ASP A 127 -2.30 -22.15 13.83
C ASP A 127 -3.81 -22.16 14.02
N GLN A 128 -4.50 -23.08 13.34
CA GLN A 128 -5.96 -23.21 13.41
C GLN A 128 -6.46 -23.54 14.82
N GLY A 129 -5.65 -24.26 15.59
CA GLY A 129 -5.95 -24.58 17.01
C GLY A 129 -6.19 -23.33 17.85
N GLN A 130 -5.58 -22.18 17.53
CA GLN A 130 -5.86 -20.90 18.19
C GLN A 130 -7.30 -20.43 17.95
N THR A 131 -7.82 -20.66 16.74
CA THR A 131 -9.21 -20.34 16.40
C THR A 131 -10.17 -21.30 17.11
N GLU A 132 -9.83 -22.59 17.17
CA GLU A 132 -10.61 -23.62 17.85
C GLU A 132 -10.63 -23.40 19.37
N ALA A 133 -9.50 -23.09 19.98
CA ALA A 133 -9.40 -22.73 21.38
C ALA A 133 -10.27 -21.52 21.74
N GLY A 134 -10.22 -20.45 20.91
CA GLY A 134 -11.09 -19.31 21.10
C GLY A 134 -12.58 -19.66 21.05
N ARG A 135 -12.98 -20.53 20.13
CA ARG A 135 -14.36 -21.03 20.03
C ARG A 135 -14.76 -21.87 21.23
N SER A 136 -13.86 -22.72 21.72
CA SER A 136 -14.08 -23.53 22.91
C SER A 136 -14.30 -22.70 24.18
N LEU A 137 -13.71 -21.50 24.22
CA LEU A 137 -13.93 -20.49 25.26
C LEU A 137 -15.21 -19.66 25.06
N GLY A 138 -16.04 -19.98 24.04
CA GLY A 138 -17.30 -19.30 23.75
C GLY A 138 -17.13 -17.97 22.99
N LEU A 139 -15.92 -17.65 22.49
CA LEU A 139 -15.68 -16.45 21.70
C LEU A 139 -16.30 -16.60 20.30
N ASN A 140 -16.97 -15.55 19.84
CA ASN A 140 -17.40 -15.47 18.44
C ASN A 140 -16.21 -15.19 17.51
N PHE A 141 -16.43 -15.28 16.20
CA PHE A 141 -15.38 -15.08 15.19
C PHE A 141 -14.65 -13.73 15.34
N SER A 142 -15.40 -12.64 15.53
CA SER A 142 -14.82 -11.30 15.66
C SER A 142 -13.98 -11.14 16.93
N GLN A 143 -14.44 -11.72 18.04
CA GLN A 143 -13.71 -11.72 19.31
C GLN A 143 -12.43 -12.55 19.19
N THR A 144 -12.51 -13.75 18.61
CA THR A 144 -11.33 -14.61 18.37
C THR A 144 -10.31 -13.90 17.49
N MET A 145 -10.75 -13.27 16.40
CA MET A 145 -9.86 -12.50 15.53
C MET A 145 -9.18 -11.36 16.28
N ARG A 146 -9.94 -10.54 16.99
CA ARG A 146 -9.42 -9.34 17.65
C ARG A 146 -8.53 -9.65 18.86
N LEU A 147 -8.91 -10.65 19.68
CA LEU A 147 -8.25 -10.90 20.96
C LEU A 147 -7.12 -11.94 20.86
N ILE A 148 -7.17 -12.84 19.89
CA ILE A 148 -6.23 -13.95 19.78
C ILE A 148 -5.41 -13.87 18.49
N ILE A 149 -6.07 -13.84 17.32
CA ILE A 149 -5.39 -14.00 16.03
C ILE A 149 -4.60 -12.77 15.64
N ILE A 150 -5.24 -11.58 15.61
CA ILE A 150 -4.60 -10.34 15.17
C ILE A 150 -3.37 -9.99 16.02
N PRO A 151 -3.41 -10.04 17.38
CA PRO A 151 -2.22 -9.74 18.17
C PRO A 151 -1.05 -10.69 17.92
N GLN A 152 -1.32 -11.95 17.60
CA GLN A 152 -0.28 -12.92 17.24
C GLN A 152 0.23 -12.68 15.84
N ALA A 153 -0.66 -12.41 14.86
CA ALA A 153 -0.29 -12.13 13.47
C ALA A 153 0.60 -10.88 13.32
N PHE A 154 0.49 -9.90 14.22
CA PHE A 154 1.36 -8.73 14.23
C PHE A 154 2.80 -9.00 14.72
N LYS A 155 3.02 -10.14 15.37
CA LYS A 155 4.35 -10.54 15.87
C LYS A 155 5.12 -11.40 14.87
N ASN A 156 4.44 -11.97 13.89
CA ASN A 156 5.00 -12.81 12.83
C ASN A 156 5.28 -12.01 11.57
#